data_27ec06afca6d6914ced2d5ed503bdda9
#
_entry.id   27ec06afca6d6914ced2d5ed503bdda9
#
_cell.length_a   1.000
_cell.length_b   1.000
_cell.length_c   1.000
_cell.angle_alpha   90.00
_cell.angle_beta   90.00
_cell.angle_gamma   90.00
#
_symmetry.space_group_name_H-M   'P 1'
#
loop_
_entity.id
_entity.type
_entity.pdbx_description
1 polymer ?
#
loop_
_entity_poly.entity_id
_entity_poly.type
_entity_poly.pdbx_seq_one_letter_code
_entity_poly.pdbx_strand_id
1 'polypeptide(L)'
;MNIKQLIKKYTIKIYKKLTHIIPTSKKIIIFQSSNGRNYTGNPRYIYEEMIRQGLDKKYKCIWFLFDTSIEVPGNCKKIRNNYFPYFWYLMRAGFWVFDSRQPKYCRKKKNVTYIQTWHGTPLKKLALDMDRMDMGGSTNIEGYHRKFLATCNDWDYLVSQNSFSTEIFKSCFAFKDRPILQIGYPRNDILIRDNNKEKIKEYKKKLGLPLDKKIILYAPTWRDNEYSVKGKYKFVSKLDFDKAQKELSDEYIFIVKYHYLVSDKIDWSPYKGFVYTFDETKDIAWLYLVSDMMITDYSSVMFDYSILN
;
A
#
# COMPACT_ATOMS: atom_id res chain seq x y z
N MET A 1 0.80 31.97 5.21
CA MET A 1 1.50 30.64 5.23
C MET A 1 1.68 30.23 6.69
N ASN A 2 1.18 29.04 7.08
CA ASN A 2 1.27 28.57 8.48
C ASN A 2 2.75 28.29 8.84
N ILE A 3 3.14 28.52 10.10
CA ILE A 3 4.51 28.27 10.63
C ILE A 3 5.02 26.85 10.27
N LYS A 4 4.17 25.83 10.37
CA LYS A 4 4.52 24.45 9.97
C LYS A 4 4.91 24.33 8.50
N GLN A 5 4.24 25.07 7.62
CA GLN A 5 4.57 25.09 6.18
C GLN A 5 5.89 25.80 5.91
N LEU A 6 6.18 26.85 6.66
CA LEU A 6 7.43 27.60 6.58
C LEU A 6 8.61 26.70 7.01
N ILE A 7 8.51 26.06 8.18
CA ILE A 7 9.51 25.13 8.69
C ILE A 7 9.76 24.02 7.66
N LYS A 8 8.71 23.40 7.13
CA LYS A 8 8.84 22.36 6.10
C LYS A 8 9.59 22.87 4.85
N LYS A 9 9.28 24.09 4.39
CA LYS A 9 9.94 24.70 3.22
C LYS A 9 11.44 24.88 3.46
N TYR A 10 11.83 25.39 4.62
CA TYR A 10 13.25 25.57 4.98
C TYR A 10 13.96 24.23 5.18
N THR A 11 13.34 23.27 5.84
CA THR A 11 13.88 21.91 6.01
C THR A 11 14.15 21.26 4.66
N ILE A 12 13.23 21.36 3.70
CA ILE A 12 13.44 20.85 2.34
C ILE A 12 14.60 21.57 1.63
N LYS A 13 14.74 22.88 1.81
CA LYS A 13 15.85 23.65 1.21
C LYS A 13 17.20 23.21 1.78
N ILE A 14 17.30 23.03 3.08
CA ILE A 14 18.48 22.54 3.77
C ILE A 14 18.79 21.09 3.32
N TYR A 15 17.79 20.20 3.33
CA TYR A 15 17.89 18.81 2.86
C TYR A 15 18.52 18.75 1.46
N LYS A 16 18.00 19.53 0.51
CA LYS A 16 18.52 19.55 -0.86
C LYS A 16 20.00 19.97 -0.94
N LYS A 17 20.44 20.92 -0.12
CA LYS A 17 21.85 21.34 -0.04
C LYS A 17 22.72 20.24 0.57
N LEU A 18 22.28 19.68 1.71
CA LEU A 18 23.05 18.69 2.45
C LEU A 18 23.09 17.32 1.78
N THR A 19 22.09 17.00 0.94
CA THR A 19 22.01 15.70 0.23
C THR A 19 23.28 15.41 -0.58
N HIS A 20 23.94 16.42 -1.15
CA HIS A 20 25.16 16.24 -1.93
C HIS A 20 26.42 16.05 -1.08
N ILE A 21 26.42 16.52 0.16
CA ILE A 21 27.59 16.54 1.06
C ILE A 21 27.59 15.31 1.98
N ILE A 22 26.42 14.95 2.55
CA ILE A 22 26.34 13.91 3.56
C ILE A 22 26.52 12.53 2.91
N PRO A 23 27.49 11.69 3.36
CA PRO A 23 27.73 10.38 2.77
C PRO A 23 26.60 9.40 3.05
N THR A 24 26.34 8.48 2.11
CA THR A 24 25.42 7.35 2.28
C THR A 24 26.11 6.18 2.99
N SER A 25 25.33 5.32 3.61
CA SER A 25 25.78 4.08 4.22
C SER A 25 25.01 2.90 3.64
N LYS A 26 25.72 1.94 3.08
CA LYS A 26 25.15 0.66 2.60
C LYS A 26 24.62 -0.23 3.73
N LYS A 27 24.82 0.16 4.99
CA LYS A 27 24.24 -0.53 6.15
C LYS A 27 22.86 0.00 6.56
N ILE A 28 22.35 1.05 5.92
CA ILE A 28 21.05 1.65 6.26
C ILE A 28 20.06 1.35 5.15
N ILE A 29 18.94 0.74 5.52
CA ILE A 29 17.79 0.46 4.64
C ILE A 29 16.59 1.22 5.18
N ILE A 30 15.90 1.95 4.33
CA ILE A 30 14.66 2.62 4.68
C ILE A 30 13.48 1.95 3.99
N PHE A 31 12.42 1.76 4.74
CA PHE A 31 11.15 1.18 4.30
C PHE A 31 10.02 2.18 4.45
N GLN A 32 9.09 2.15 3.52
CA GLN A 32 7.84 2.88 3.62
C GLN A 32 6.76 2.16 2.81
N SER A 33 5.59 2.00 3.39
CA SER A 33 4.40 1.52 2.70
C SER A 33 3.27 2.54 2.80
N SER A 34 2.38 2.55 1.81
CA SER A 34 1.20 3.42 1.75
C SER A 34 1.52 4.90 2.07
N ASN A 35 2.63 5.43 1.57
CA ASN A 35 3.17 6.77 1.90
C ASN A 35 3.43 6.99 3.40
N GLY A 36 3.63 5.93 4.18
CA GLY A 36 3.89 5.99 5.62
C GLY A 36 2.65 5.97 6.51
N ARG A 37 1.49 5.63 5.96
CA ARG A 37 0.26 5.50 6.75
C ARG A 37 0.24 4.23 7.59
N ASN A 38 0.77 3.12 7.06
CA ASN A 38 0.67 1.81 7.71
C ASN A 38 1.94 0.98 7.52
N TYR A 39 2.09 -0.03 8.39
CA TYR A 39 3.03 -1.12 8.23
C TYR A 39 2.34 -2.27 7.46
N THR A 40 2.45 -2.27 6.14
CA THR A 40 1.69 -3.19 5.25
C THR A 40 2.37 -3.37 3.89
N GLY A 41 1.76 -4.17 3.02
CA GLY A 41 2.15 -4.33 1.63
C GLY A 41 3.54 -4.94 1.41
N ASN A 42 4.05 -4.85 0.19
CA ASN A 42 5.31 -5.48 -0.19
C ASN A 42 6.51 -5.09 0.69
N PRO A 43 6.71 -3.81 1.08
CA PRO A 43 7.83 -3.43 1.96
C PRO A 43 7.79 -4.14 3.31
N ARG A 44 6.59 -4.39 3.89
CA ARG A 44 6.43 -5.15 5.13
C ARG A 44 6.95 -6.57 4.97
N TYR A 45 6.48 -7.30 3.97
CA TYR A 45 6.84 -8.70 3.79
C TYR A 45 8.32 -8.88 3.41
N ILE A 46 8.92 -7.94 2.67
CA ILE A 46 10.37 -7.91 2.47
C ILE A 46 11.10 -7.73 3.81
N TYR A 47 10.63 -6.84 4.66
CA TYR A 47 11.25 -6.61 5.96
C TYR A 47 11.05 -7.80 6.91
N GLU A 48 9.87 -8.43 6.95
CA GLU A 48 9.63 -9.62 7.76
C GLU A 48 10.51 -10.80 7.30
N GLU A 49 10.75 -10.94 6.00
CA GLU A 49 11.71 -11.92 5.49
C GLU A 49 13.14 -11.60 5.92
N MET A 50 13.54 -10.33 5.95
CA MET A 50 14.83 -9.93 6.50
C MET A 50 14.97 -10.28 7.97
N ILE A 51 13.90 -10.15 8.78
CA ILE A 51 13.89 -10.59 10.19
C ILE A 51 14.11 -12.10 10.26
N ARG A 52 13.37 -12.88 9.45
CA ARG A 52 13.48 -14.34 9.42
C ARG A 52 14.91 -14.80 9.10
N GLN A 53 15.63 -14.04 8.26
CA GLN A 53 17.02 -14.29 7.91
C GLN A 53 18.04 -13.65 8.87
N GLY A 54 17.60 -12.96 9.92
CA GLY A 54 18.47 -12.23 10.88
C GLY A 54 19.19 -11.03 10.28
N LEU A 55 18.73 -10.53 9.12
CA LEU A 55 19.34 -9.40 8.43
C LEU A 55 19.01 -8.05 9.09
N ASP A 56 17.91 -7.96 9.84
CA ASP A 56 17.55 -6.80 10.66
C ASP A 56 18.57 -6.51 11.77
N LYS A 57 19.39 -7.49 12.16
CA LYS A 57 20.50 -7.34 13.10
C LYS A 57 21.79 -6.86 12.42
N LYS A 58 21.94 -7.13 11.11
CA LYS A 58 23.11 -6.77 10.30
C LYS A 58 22.97 -5.39 9.67
N TYR A 59 21.76 -4.99 9.34
CA TYR A 59 21.42 -3.72 8.73
C TYR A 59 20.65 -2.82 9.70
N LYS A 60 20.86 -1.53 9.61
CA LYS A 60 20.06 -0.54 10.33
C LYS A 60 18.76 -0.29 9.55
N CYS A 61 17.70 -0.97 9.93
CA CYS A 61 16.39 -0.85 9.32
C CYS A 61 15.61 0.34 9.89
N ILE A 62 15.07 1.17 9.00
CA ILE A 62 14.32 2.39 9.37
C ILE A 62 12.96 2.32 8.70
N TRP A 63 11.89 2.44 9.48
CA TRP A 63 10.53 2.56 8.98
C TRP A 63 10.04 4.00 9.03
N PHE A 64 9.59 4.51 7.89
CA PHE A 64 8.96 5.82 7.80
C PHE A 64 7.45 5.70 7.96
N LEU A 65 6.92 6.32 9.04
CA LEU A 65 5.50 6.25 9.40
C LEU A 65 4.99 7.66 9.75
N PHE A 66 3.70 7.91 9.56
CA PHE A 66 3.05 9.09 10.12
C PHE A 66 2.76 8.90 11.60
N ASP A 67 2.31 7.71 11.97
CA ASP A 67 2.10 7.30 13.36
C ASP A 67 3.15 6.30 13.77
N THR A 68 4.04 6.69 14.67
CA THR A 68 5.11 5.83 15.18
C THR A 68 4.68 4.92 16.33
N SER A 69 3.42 4.98 16.76
CA SER A 69 2.84 4.02 17.69
C SER A 69 2.59 2.66 17.03
N ILE A 70 2.43 2.62 15.70
CA ILE A 70 2.25 1.38 14.94
C ILE A 70 3.38 0.40 15.30
N GLU A 71 3.01 -0.80 15.69
CA GLU A 71 3.97 -1.85 16.00
C GLU A 71 4.65 -2.37 14.73
N VAL A 72 5.98 -2.44 14.79
CA VAL A 72 6.83 -3.03 13.75
C VAL A 72 7.76 -4.02 14.43
N PRO A 73 7.76 -5.30 14.05
CA PRO A 73 8.58 -6.32 14.69
C PRO A 73 10.07 -6.16 14.38
N GLY A 74 10.92 -6.96 15.06
CA GLY A 74 12.35 -7.03 14.80
C GLY A 74 13.13 -5.79 15.25
N ASN A 75 14.36 -5.68 14.75
CA ASN A 75 15.28 -4.60 15.12
C ASN A 75 15.19 -3.44 14.12
N CYS A 76 14.24 -2.52 14.33
CA CYS A 76 14.12 -1.33 13.50
C CYS A 76 13.90 -0.05 14.30
N LYS A 77 14.15 1.07 13.64
CA LYS A 77 13.82 2.39 14.16
C LYS A 77 12.64 2.98 13.40
N LYS A 78 11.59 3.35 14.11
CA LYS A 78 10.43 4.05 13.53
C LYS A 78 10.68 5.56 13.52
N ILE A 79 10.50 6.20 12.38
CA ILE A 79 10.74 7.63 12.17
C ILE A 79 9.49 8.27 11.60
N ARG A 80 9.06 9.36 12.25
CA ARG A 80 7.90 10.12 11.79
C ARG A 80 8.21 10.88 10.51
N ASN A 81 7.33 10.73 9.51
CA ASN A 81 7.45 11.38 8.20
C ASN A 81 7.51 12.92 8.32
N ASN A 82 8.29 13.54 7.42
CA ASN A 82 8.42 14.99 7.29
C ASN A 82 9.03 15.74 8.49
N TYR A 83 9.66 15.06 9.43
CA TYR A 83 10.45 15.63 10.51
C TYR A 83 11.95 15.56 10.21
N PHE A 84 12.79 16.26 10.96
CA PHE A 84 14.25 16.29 10.70
C PHE A 84 14.89 14.89 10.58
N PRO A 85 14.60 13.89 11.47
CA PRO A 85 15.18 12.56 11.34
C PRO A 85 14.79 11.83 10.04
N TYR A 86 13.60 12.09 9.48
CA TYR A 86 13.17 11.55 8.18
C TYR A 86 14.12 12.01 7.05
N PHE A 87 14.39 13.31 6.98
CA PHE A 87 15.33 13.87 5.98
C PHE A 87 16.75 13.39 6.19
N TRP A 88 17.18 13.24 7.45
CA TRP A 88 18.48 12.69 7.79
C TRP A 88 18.66 11.28 7.24
N TYR A 89 17.70 10.38 7.45
CA TYR A 89 17.79 9.03 6.95
C TYR A 89 17.63 8.94 5.42
N LEU A 90 16.83 9.79 4.78
CA LEU A 90 16.81 9.91 3.31
C LEU A 90 18.18 10.22 2.72
N MET A 91 18.96 11.08 3.38
CA MET A 91 20.32 11.43 2.94
C MET A 91 21.33 10.30 3.17
N ARG A 92 21.12 9.51 4.23
CA ARG A 92 22.09 8.54 4.74
C ARG A 92 21.87 7.11 4.24
N ALA A 93 20.64 6.74 3.91
CA ALA A 93 20.31 5.37 3.51
C ALA A 93 20.94 5.00 2.18
N GLY A 94 21.49 3.78 2.12
CA GLY A 94 22.02 3.18 0.90
C GLY A 94 20.95 2.43 0.11
N PHE A 95 19.83 2.06 0.77
CA PHE A 95 18.72 1.33 0.14
C PHE A 95 17.38 1.95 0.52
N TRP A 96 16.53 2.09 -0.47
CA TRP A 96 15.13 2.52 -0.32
C TRP A 96 14.22 1.43 -0.83
N VAL A 97 13.23 1.01 -0.02
CA VAL A 97 12.23 0.00 -0.34
C VAL A 97 10.85 0.60 -0.11
N PHE A 98 10.21 1.03 -1.18
CA PHE A 98 8.94 1.75 -1.12
C PHE A 98 7.91 1.16 -2.10
N ASP A 99 6.64 1.19 -1.73
CA ASP A 99 5.51 0.79 -2.58
C ASP A 99 4.83 1.97 -3.28
N SER A 100 5.11 3.18 -2.83
CA SER A 100 4.48 4.41 -3.29
C SER A 100 5.51 5.40 -3.81
N ARG A 101 5.07 6.30 -4.71
CA ARG A 101 5.94 7.35 -5.26
C ARG A 101 6.35 8.32 -4.17
N GLN A 102 7.61 8.71 -4.17
CA GLN A 102 8.10 9.70 -3.23
C GLN A 102 7.80 11.14 -3.69
N PRO A 103 7.65 12.09 -2.75
CA PRO A 103 7.50 13.50 -3.09
C PRO A 103 8.66 14.00 -3.95
N LYS A 104 8.38 14.93 -4.88
CA LYS A 104 9.34 15.50 -5.84
C LYS A 104 10.66 16.03 -5.21
N TYR A 105 10.64 16.40 -3.92
CA TYR A 105 11.85 16.86 -3.23
C TYR A 105 12.73 15.72 -2.71
N CYS A 106 12.21 14.49 -2.63
CA CYS A 106 12.95 13.32 -2.18
C CYS A 106 13.67 12.65 -3.36
N ARG A 107 14.65 13.35 -3.96
CA ARG A 107 15.47 12.78 -5.02
C ARG A 107 16.58 11.93 -4.43
N LYS A 108 16.73 10.68 -4.94
CA LYS A 108 17.82 9.81 -4.49
C LYS A 108 19.17 10.22 -5.07
N LYS A 109 20.22 9.85 -4.39
CA LYS A 109 21.60 9.97 -4.90
C LYS A 109 21.94 8.82 -5.85
N LYS A 110 22.95 9.02 -6.69
CA LYS A 110 23.41 7.98 -7.65
C LYS A 110 23.86 6.68 -6.97
N ASN A 111 24.43 6.76 -5.77
CA ASN A 111 24.94 5.62 -5.00
C ASN A 111 23.90 4.98 -4.05
N VAL A 112 22.65 5.39 -4.11
CA VAL A 112 21.52 4.79 -3.40
C VAL A 112 20.81 3.82 -4.34
N THR A 113 20.44 2.65 -3.84
CA THR A 113 19.61 1.69 -4.57
C THR A 113 18.17 1.87 -4.16
N TYR A 114 17.28 2.13 -5.13
CA TYR A 114 15.86 2.30 -4.90
C TYR A 114 15.08 1.13 -5.53
N ILE A 115 14.45 0.34 -4.68
CA ILE A 115 13.54 -0.74 -5.06
C ILE A 115 12.11 -0.20 -4.92
N GLN A 116 11.44 0.01 -6.05
CA GLN A 116 10.01 0.30 -6.09
C GLN A 116 9.27 -1.04 -6.13
N THR A 117 8.49 -1.33 -5.10
CA THR A 117 7.79 -2.62 -5.03
C THR A 117 6.42 -2.58 -5.66
N TRP A 118 5.91 -1.38 -5.94
CA TRP A 118 4.54 -1.15 -6.37
C TRP A 118 3.51 -1.80 -5.43
N HIS A 119 2.23 -1.82 -5.81
CA HIS A 119 1.17 -2.25 -4.89
C HIS A 119 -0.10 -2.79 -5.55
N GLY A 120 -0.06 -3.17 -6.83
CA GLY A 120 -1.23 -3.75 -7.48
C GLY A 120 -1.01 -4.08 -8.96
N THR A 121 -1.78 -5.04 -9.46
CA THR A 121 -1.84 -5.38 -10.88
C THR A 121 -2.50 -4.25 -11.66
N PRO A 122 -1.93 -3.78 -12.77
CA PRO A 122 -2.46 -2.68 -13.56
C PRO A 122 -3.68 -3.12 -14.39
N LEU A 123 -4.88 -3.02 -13.82
CA LEU A 123 -6.14 -3.33 -14.50
C LEU A 123 -6.64 -2.18 -15.38
N LYS A 124 -6.35 -0.94 -14.97
CA LYS A 124 -6.71 0.29 -15.70
C LYS A 124 -5.48 0.91 -16.32
N LYS A 125 -5.66 1.76 -17.36
CA LYS A 125 -4.58 2.60 -17.86
C LYS A 125 -3.92 3.35 -16.70
N LEU A 126 -2.59 3.33 -16.67
CA LEU A 126 -1.82 3.78 -15.51
C LEU A 126 -0.74 4.76 -15.97
N ALA A 127 -0.50 5.76 -15.15
CA ALA A 127 0.62 6.69 -15.29
C ALA A 127 0.75 7.29 -16.71
N LEU A 128 1.80 6.97 -17.45
CA LEU A 128 2.07 7.52 -18.79
C LEU A 128 1.13 6.98 -19.88
N ASP A 129 0.47 5.84 -19.62
CA ASP A 129 -0.49 5.25 -20.57
C ASP A 129 -1.91 5.84 -20.43
N MET A 130 -2.13 6.75 -19.49
CA MET A 130 -3.40 7.46 -19.34
C MET A 130 -3.54 8.56 -20.38
N ASP A 131 -4.66 8.58 -21.11
CA ASP A 131 -4.95 9.61 -22.13
C ASP A 131 -5.57 10.87 -21.52
N ARG A 132 -6.27 10.71 -20.38
CA ARG A 132 -6.98 11.79 -19.69
C ARG A 132 -6.88 11.61 -18.16
N MET A 133 -7.07 12.70 -17.46
CA MET A 133 -7.07 12.70 -15.99
C MET A 133 -8.28 13.47 -15.48
N ASP A 134 -9.14 12.76 -14.73
CA ASP A 134 -10.32 13.30 -14.03
C ASP A 134 -10.18 13.17 -12.51
N MET A 135 -8.96 13.26 -11.97
CA MET A 135 -8.72 13.13 -10.55
C MET A 135 -8.77 14.48 -9.84
N GLY A 136 -9.79 14.66 -9.00
CA GLY A 136 -9.90 15.83 -8.12
C GLY A 136 -9.98 17.17 -8.85
N GLY A 137 -10.55 17.20 -10.09
CA GLY A 137 -10.70 18.42 -10.90
C GLY A 137 -9.43 18.93 -11.55
N SER A 138 -8.38 18.09 -11.65
CA SER A 138 -7.19 18.40 -12.45
C SER A 138 -7.28 17.71 -13.79
N THR A 139 -7.15 18.48 -14.89
CA THR A 139 -7.23 18.00 -16.29
C THR A 139 -5.88 18.06 -17.01
N ASN A 140 -4.81 18.49 -16.33
CA ASN A 140 -3.49 18.64 -16.96
C ASN A 140 -2.74 17.28 -17.01
N ILE A 141 -3.04 16.48 -18.02
CA ILE A 141 -2.43 15.16 -18.24
C ILE A 141 -0.91 15.26 -18.52
N GLU A 142 -0.48 16.22 -19.32
CA GLU A 142 0.95 16.38 -19.62
C GLU A 142 1.77 16.74 -18.37
N GLY A 143 1.22 17.62 -17.52
CA GLY A 143 1.85 17.96 -16.24
C GLY A 143 1.92 16.76 -15.30
N TYR A 144 0.92 15.89 -15.35
CA TYR A 144 0.91 14.62 -14.63
C TYR A 144 2.00 13.67 -15.14
N HIS A 145 2.07 13.44 -16.47
CA HIS A 145 3.09 12.59 -17.10
C HIS A 145 4.51 13.05 -16.77
N ARG A 146 4.81 14.36 -16.92
CA ARG A 146 6.12 14.92 -16.56
C ARG A 146 6.50 14.68 -15.11
N LYS A 147 5.54 14.88 -14.19
CA LYS A 147 5.77 14.64 -12.75
C LYS A 147 5.96 13.14 -12.45
N PHE A 148 5.20 12.29 -13.14
CA PHE A 148 5.27 10.85 -12.94
C PHE A 148 6.61 10.30 -13.43
N LEU A 149 7.00 10.62 -14.66
CA LEU A 149 8.26 10.23 -15.28
C LEU A 149 9.46 10.68 -14.43
N ALA A 150 9.45 11.92 -13.93
CA ALA A 150 10.51 12.41 -13.06
C ALA A 150 10.67 11.58 -11.78
N THR A 151 9.60 10.95 -11.28
CA THR A 151 9.65 10.08 -10.10
C THR A 151 10.14 8.68 -10.47
N CYS A 152 9.67 8.13 -11.61
CA CYS A 152 10.09 6.82 -12.09
C CYS A 152 11.59 6.76 -12.40
N ASN A 153 12.17 7.86 -12.84
CA ASN A 153 13.61 7.95 -13.14
C ASN A 153 14.52 7.72 -11.93
N ASP A 154 13.98 7.82 -10.71
CA ASP A 154 14.75 7.55 -9.49
C ASP A 154 14.73 6.06 -9.09
N TRP A 155 13.89 5.21 -9.70
CA TRP A 155 13.82 3.78 -9.38
C TRP A 155 14.93 3.01 -10.10
N ASP A 156 15.65 2.16 -9.39
CA ASP A 156 16.66 1.27 -9.98
C ASP A 156 16.05 -0.09 -10.32
N TYR A 157 15.16 -0.57 -9.45
CA TYR A 157 14.44 -1.84 -9.59
C TYR A 157 12.96 -1.62 -9.41
N LEU A 158 12.16 -2.34 -10.18
CA LEU A 158 10.71 -2.38 -10.06
C LEU A 158 10.25 -3.83 -9.87
N VAL A 159 9.47 -4.09 -8.82
CA VAL A 159 8.88 -5.43 -8.61
C VAL A 159 7.61 -5.55 -9.45
N SER A 160 7.47 -6.68 -10.12
CA SER A 160 6.30 -7.04 -10.91
C SER A 160 5.71 -8.36 -10.44
N GLN A 161 4.40 -8.46 -10.44
CA GLN A 161 3.68 -9.65 -10.00
C GLN A 161 3.73 -10.78 -11.04
N ASN A 162 3.67 -10.45 -12.33
CA ASN A 162 3.59 -11.40 -13.44
C ASN A 162 4.02 -10.76 -14.77
N SER A 163 4.04 -11.54 -15.85
CA SER A 163 4.41 -11.07 -17.18
C SER A 163 3.49 -9.97 -17.72
N PHE A 164 2.19 -10.08 -17.49
CA PHE A 164 1.22 -9.05 -17.87
C PHE A 164 1.56 -7.70 -17.25
N SER A 165 1.80 -7.66 -15.94
CA SER A 165 2.20 -6.42 -15.23
C SER A 165 3.57 -5.92 -15.72
N THR A 166 4.52 -6.82 -15.99
CA THR A 166 5.85 -6.47 -16.51
C THR A 166 5.76 -5.71 -17.82
N GLU A 167 4.97 -6.20 -18.78
CA GLU A 167 4.82 -5.53 -20.08
C GLU A 167 4.19 -4.15 -19.94
N ILE A 168 3.14 -4.01 -19.12
CA ILE A 168 2.50 -2.71 -18.88
C ILE A 168 3.45 -1.75 -18.17
N PHE A 169 4.26 -2.22 -17.22
CA PHE A 169 5.19 -1.36 -16.48
C PHE A 169 6.31 -0.80 -17.37
N LYS A 170 6.67 -1.49 -18.44
CA LYS A 170 7.64 -0.98 -19.43
C LYS A 170 7.16 0.31 -20.08
N SER A 171 5.86 0.42 -20.44
CA SER A 171 5.27 1.61 -21.03
C SER A 171 4.84 2.62 -19.98
N CYS A 172 3.96 2.23 -19.06
CA CYS A 172 3.32 3.16 -18.14
C CYS A 172 4.29 3.86 -17.18
N PHE A 173 5.46 3.26 -16.90
CA PHE A 173 6.52 3.84 -16.07
C PHE A 173 7.78 4.20 -16.84
N ALA A 174 7.77 4.07 -18.16
CA ALA A 174 8.97 4.23 -19.00
C ALA A 174 10.16 3.40 -18.46
N PHE A 175 9.92 2.12 -18.17
CA PHE A 175 10.88 1.26 -17.46
C PHE A 175 11.50 0.18 -18.37
N LYS A 176 11.63 0.43 -19.69
CA LYS A 176 12.09 -0.54 -20.68
C LYS A 176 13.53 -1.01 -20.46
N ASP A 177 14.42 -0.08 -20.09
CA ASP A 177 15.87 -0.30 -20.06
C ASP A 177 16.41 -0.53 -18.63
N ARG A 178 15.51 -0.82 -17.68
CA ARG A 178 15.86 -1.02 -16.27
C ARG A 178 15.29 -2.35 -15.75
N PRO A 179 15.91 -2.96 -14.73
CA PRO A 179 15.49 -4.25 -14.23
C PRO A 179 14.08 -4.26 -13.65
N ILE A 180 13.18 -5.04 -14.23
CA ILE A 180 11.89 -5.40 -13.62
C ILE A 180 12.05 -6.80 -13.01
N LEU A 181 11.86 -6.90 -11.69
CA LEU A 181 11.94 -8.13 -10.95
C LEU A 181 10.56 -8.79 -10.98
N GLN A 182 10.37 -9.71 -11.91
CA GLN A 182 9.13 -10.49 -12.04
C GLN A 182 9.17 -11.68 -11.06
N ILE A 183 8.95 -11.40 -9.80
CA ILE A 183 9.10 -12.36 -8.68
C ILE A 183 7.80 -12.59 -7.90
N GLY A 184 6.67 -12.08 -8.37
CA GLY A 184 5.46 -11.99 -7.56
C GLY A 184 5.50 -10.81 -6.59
N TYR A 185 4.39 -10.57 -5.91
CA TYR A 185 4.39 -9.59 -4.82
C TYR A 185 4.69 -10.28 -3.49
N PRO A 186 5.74 -9.87 -2.76
CA PRO A 186 6.09 -10.45 -1.46
C PRO A 186 4.93 -10.50 -0.46
N ARG A 187 4.00 -9.55 -0.54
CA ARG A 187 2.79 -9.53 0.29
C ARG A 187 1.84 -10.71 0.07
N ASN A 188 2.00 -11.41 -1.05
CA ASN A 188 1.15 -12.55 -1.41
C ASN A 188 1.73 -13.90 -0.95
N ASP A 189 2.97 -13.94 -0.48
CA ASP A 189 3.61 -15.18 0.01
C ASP A 189 2.84 -15.80 1.18
N ILE A 190 2.23 -14.98 2.03
CA ILE A 190 1.40 -15.44 3.14
C ILE A 190 0.16 -16.20 2.65
N LEU A 191 -0.37 -15.85 1.47
CA LEU A 191 -1.56 -16.51 0.89
C LEU A 191 -1.26 -17.96 0.50
N ILE A 192 -0.01 -18.27 0.19
CA ILE A 192 0.44 -19.63 -0.11
C ILE A 192 0.86 -20.35 1.18
N ARG A 193 1.67 -19.69 2.01
CA ARG A 193 2.22 -20.27 3.23
C ARG A 193 1.16 -20.60 4.27
N ASP A 194 0.21 -19.70 4.47
CA ASP A 194 -0.76 -19.76 5.57
C ASP A 194 -2.16 -20.22 5.10
N ASN A 195 -2.31 -20.66 3.84
CA ASN A 195 -3.55 -21.22 3.31
C ASN A 195 -3.77 -22.66 3.79
N ASN A 196 -4.04 -22.80 5.08
CA ASN A 196 -4.37 -24.07 5.71
C ASN A 196 -5.38 -23.85 6.85
N LYS A 197 -6.11 -24.91 7.20
CA LYS A 197 -7.23 -24.85 8.16
C LYS A 197 -6.83 -24.29 9.53
N GLU A 198 -5.65 -24.64 10.03
CA GLU A 198 -5.15 -24.21 11.33
C GLU A 198 -4.90 -22.69 11.34
N LYS A 199 -4.21 -22.19 10.34
CA LYS A 199 -3.91 -20.76 10.20
C LYS A 199 -5.16 -19.94 9.92
N ILE A 200 -6.05 -20.39 9.07
CA ILE A 200 -7.33 -19.73 8.79
C ILE A 200 -8.15 -19.63 10.09
N LYS A 201 -8.23 -20.69 10.89
CA LYS A 201 -8.90 -20.69 12.19
C LYS A 201 -8.25 -19.72 13.18
N GLU A 202 -6.91 -19.65 13.19
CA GLU A 202 -6.15 -18.68 13.99
C GLU A 202 -6.49 -17.25 13.59
N TYR A 203 -6.52 -16.93 12.29
CA TYR A 203 -6.88 -15.61 11.79
C TYR A 203 -8.34 -15.24 12.07
N LYS A 204 -9.30 -16.18 11.89
CA LYS A 204 -10.70 -15.95 12.28
C LYS A 204 -10.80 -15.55 13.77
N LYS A 205 -10.12 -16.26 14.67
CA LYS A 205 -10.07 -15.91 16.10
C LYS A 205 -9.44 -14.53 16.37
N LYS A 206 -8.30 -14.23 15.75
CA LYS A 206 -7.62 -12.92 15.89
C LYS A 206 -8.47 -11.74 15.39
N LEU A 207 -9.32 -11.99 14.41
CA LEU A 207 -10.23 -11.01 13.86
C LEU A 207 -11.59 -10.95 14.59
N GLY A 208 -11.82 -11.83 15.57
CA GLY A 208 -13.10 -11.92 16.31
C GLY A 208 -14.27 -12.39 15.44
N LEU A 209 -13.98 -13.23 14.43
CA LEU A 209 -14.96 -13.74 13.50
C LEU A 209 -15.54 -15.09 13.97
N PRO A 210 -16.81 -15.43 13.67
CA PRO A 210 -17.38 -16.73 13.94
C PRO A 210 -16.62 -17.83 13.18
N LEU A 211 -16.47 -19.00 13.81
CA LEU A 211 -15.72 -20.12 13.24
C LEU A 211 -16.57 -21.03 12.37
N ASP A 212 -17.87 -21.00 12.58
CA ASP A 212 -18.90 -21.84 11.98
C ASP A 212 -19.57 -21.21 10.75
N LYS A 213 -19.30 -19.91 10.49
CA LYS A 213 -19.86 -19.21 9.33
C LYS A 213 -18.90 -19.16 8.16
N LYS A 214 -19.44 -19.22 6.95
CA LYS A 214 -18.73 -18.84 5.73
C LYS A 214 -18.63 -17.32 5.62
N ILE A 215 -17.59 -16.84 5.00
CA ILE A 215 -17.26 -15.40 4.97
C ILE A 215 -17.23 -14.90 3.53
N ILE A 216 -18.01 -13.85 3.27
CA ILE A 216 -18.00 -13.11 2.02
C ILE A 216 -17.23 -11.80 2.24
N LEU A 217 -16.10 -11.64 1.55
CA LEU A 217 -15.36 -10.38 1.53
C LEU A 217 -15.95 -9.46 0.46
N TYR A 218 -16.57 -8.36 0.86
CA TYR A 218 -17.03 -7.31 -0.02
C TYR A 218 -16.00 -6.17 -0.05
N ALA A 219 -15.27 -6.06 -1.17
CA ALA A 219 -14.16 -5.13 -1.36
C ALA A 219 -14.39 -4.22 -2.59
N PRO A 220 -15.39 -3.32 -2.53
CA PRO A 220 -15.70 -2.42 -3.64
C PRO A 220 -14.64 -1.35 -3.81
N THR A 221 -14.43 -0.89 -5.06
CA THR A 221 -13.59 0.27 -5.34
C THR A 221 -14.36 1.57 -5.08
N TRP A 222 -13.60 2.60 -4.71
CA TRP A 222 -14.09 3.97 -4.71
C TRP A 222 -14.19 4.50 -6.15
N ARG A 223 -15.07 5.47 -6.37
CA ARG A 223 -15.28 6.08 -7.69
C ARG A 223 -14.88 7.54 -7.67
N ASP A 224 -14.13 7.95 -8.70
CA ASP A 224 -13.61 9.32 -8.85
C ASP A 224 -14.71 10.38 -8.92
N ASN A 225 -15.92 10.01 -9.35
CA ASN A 225 -17.08 10.88 -9.53
C ASN A 225 -18.08 10.84 -8.37
N GLU A 226 -17.89 9.97 -7.37
CA GLU A 226 -18.76 9.88 -6.18
C GLU A 226 -18.09 10.61 -4.99
N TYR A 227 -18.15 11.96 -4.97
CA TYR A 227 -17.63 12.78 -3.88
C TYR A 227 -18.67 13.79 -3.36
N SER A 228 -18.73 13.99 -2.05
CA SER A 228 -19.58 15.02 -1.43
C SER A 228 -18.92 16.40 -1.46
N VAL A 229 -17.59 16.44 -1.28
CA VAL A 229 -16.75 17.64 -1.38
C VAL A 229 -15.40 17.22 -1.93
N LYS A 230 -14.66 18.10 -2.61
CA LYS A 230 -13.33 17.83 -3.16
C LYS A 230 -12.43 17.12 -2.15
N GLY A 231 -12.07 15.85 -2.43
CA GLY A 231 -11.22 15.02 -1.57
C GLY A 231 -11.95 14.23 -0.49
N LYS A 232 -13.31 14.29 -0.41
CA LYS A 232 -14.12 13.43 0.44
C LYS A 232 -15.05 12.57 -0.41
N TYR A 233 -14.69 11.30 -0.55
CA TYR A 233 -15.46 10.34 -1.34
C TYR A 233 -16.55 9.69 -0.49
N LYS A 234 -17.75 9.60 -1.06
CA LYS A 234 -18.90 8.93 -0.45
C LYS A 234 -18.97 7.49 -0.98
N PHE A 235 -19.23 6.57 -0.10
CA PHE A 235 -19.50 5.19 -0.49
C PHE A 235 -21.01 4.92 -0.41
N VAL A 236 -21.58 4.44 -1.51
CA VAL A 236 -22.95 3.94 -1.56
C VAL A 236 -22.85 2.46 -1.92
N SER A 237 -23.29 1.59 -1.01
CA SER A 237 -23.33 0.15 -1.29
C SER A 237 -24.23 -0.13 -2.50
N LYS A 238 -23.77 -1.01 -3.37
CA LYS A 238 -24.58 -1.55 -4.48
C LYS A 238 -25.25 -2.88 -4.10
N LEU A 239 -24.94 -3.41 -2.91
CA LEU A 239 -25.59 -4.57 -2.34
C LEU A 239 -26.71 -4.13 -1.39
N ASP A 240 -27.84 -4.81 -1.48
CA ASP A 240 -28.95 -4.72 -0.54
C ASP A 240 -28.65 -5.61 0.67
N PHE A 241 -28.18 -4.99 1.76
CA PHE A 241 -27.78 -5.70 2.97
C PHE A 241 -28.96 -6.17 3.81
N ASP A 242 -30.16 -5.55 3.68
CA ASP A 242 -31.37 -6.03 4.35
C ASP A 242 -31.79 -7.38 3.77
N LYS A 243 -31.83 -7.45 2.43
CA LYS A 243 -32.10 -8.70 1.72
C LYS A 243 -31.02 -9.74 1.98
N ALA A 244 -29.75 -9.37 1.90
CA ALA A 244 -28.62 -10.27 2.13
C ALA A 244 -28.67 -10.86 3.56
N GLN A 245 -28.94 -10.06 4.58
CA GLN A 245 -29.06 -10.53 5.95
C GLN A 245 -30.23 -11.54 6.10
N LYS A 246 -31.38 -11.21 5.53
CA LYS A 246 -32.55 -12.09 5.59
C LYS A 246 -32.30 -13.45 4.94
N GLU A 247 -31.56 -13.49 3.83
CA GLU A 247 -31.39 -14.70 3.03
C GLU A 247 -30.14 -15.50 3.39
N LEU A 248 -29.09 -14.85 3.92
CA LEU A 248 -27.76 -15.45 4.04
C LEU A 248 -27.24 -15.56 5.49
N SER A 249 -27.87 -14.91 6.47
CA SER A 249 -27.30 -14.80 7.82
C SER A 249 -27.16 -16.14 8.56
N ASP A 250 -27.91 -17.17 8.16
CA ASP A 250 -27.81 -18.50 8.77
C ASP A 250 -26.49 -19.20 8.43
N GLU A 251 -25.92 -18.93 7.26
CA GLU A 251 -24.73 -19.62 6.78
C GLU A 251 -23.53 -18.68 6.61
N TYR A 252 -23.76 -17.40 6.28
CA TYR A 252 -22.74 -16.45 5.90
C TYR A 252 -22.67 -15.23 6.82
N ILE A 253 -21.48 -14.61 6.83
CA ILE A 253 -21.24 -13.24 7.28
C ILE A 253 -20.52 -12.46 6.21
N PHE A 254 -20.57 -11.15 6.28
CA PHE A 254 -19.83 -10.25 5.41
C PHE A 254 -18.66 -9.59 6.14
N ILE A 255 -17.51 -9.52 5.47
CA ILE A 255 -16.46 -8.56 5.78
C ILE A 255 -16.52 -7.44 4.75
N VAL A 256 -16.72 -6.20 5.17
CA VAL A 256 -16.71 -5.03 4.27
C VAL A 256 -15.40 -4.30 4.42
N LYS A 257 -14.60 -4.24 3.34
CA LYS A 257 -13.33 -3.53 3.30
C LYS A 257 -13.40 -2.34 2.36
N TYR A 258 -13.48 -1.15 2.93
CA TYR A 258 -13.44 0.10 2.18
C TYR A 258 -12.05 0.45 1.69
N HIS A 259 -12.01 1.18 0.58
CA HIS A 259 -10.79 1.89 0.20
C HIS A 259 -10.54 3.04 1.18
N TYR A 260 -9.27 3.30 1.52
CA TYR A 260 -8.87 4.31 2.51
C TYR A 260 -9.31 5.76 2.18
N LEU A 261 -9.69 6.05 0.95
CA LEU A 261 -10.19 7.36 0.53
C LEU A 261 -11.67 7.59 0.87
N VAL A 262 -12.39 6.54 1.27
CA VAL A 262 -13.79 6.67 1.67
C VAL A 262 -13.85 7.28 3.07
N SER A 263 -14.36 8.51 3.16
CA SER A 263 -14.49 9.25 4.42
C SER A 263 -15.83 9.01 5.11
N ASP A 264 -16.90 8.86 4.32
CA ASP A 264 -18.24 8.67 4.83
C ASP A 264 -18.52 7.17 4.93
N LYS A 265 -18.42 6.64 6.13
CA LYS A 265 -18.70 5.22 6.41
C LYS A 265 -20.21 5.02 6.57
N ILE A 266 -20.69 3.90 6.03
CA ILE A 266 -22.05 3.44 6.31
C ILE A 266 -22.13 3.05 7.79
N ASP A 267 -23.27 3.34 8.43
CA ASP A 267 -23.59 2.78 9.74
C ASP A 267 -23.97 1.30 9.59
N TRP A 268 -23.12 0.43 10.14
CA TRP A 268 -23.33 -1.02 10.13
C TRP A 268 -23.96 -1.54 11.41
N SER A 269 -24.37 -0.66 12.34
CA SER A 269 -25.00 -1.07 13.60
C SER A 269 -26.27 -1.93 13.42
N PRO A 270 -27.12 -1.72 12.38
CA PRO A 270 -28.26 -2.58 12.10
C PRO A 270 -27.89 -4.03 11.74
N TYR A 271 -26.66 -4.23 11.22
CA TYR A 271 -26.19 -5.54 10.74
C TYR A 271 -25.16 -6.18 11.69
N LYS A 272 -25.20 -5.84 12.97
CA LYS A 272 -24.30 -6.38 13.99
C LYS A 272 -24.37 -7.91 14.04
N GLY A 273 -23.20 -8.57 13.97
CA GLY A 273 -23.10 -10.04 13.90
C GLY A 273 -23.19 -10.62 12.48
N PHE A 274 -23.64 -9.83 11.51
CA PHE A 274 -23.69 -10.22 10.09
C PHE A 274 -22.63 -9.47 9.26
N VAL A 275 -22.40 -8.19 9.52
CA VAL A 275 -21.37 -7.38 8.85
C VAL A 275 -20.25 -7.02 9.81
N TYR A 276 -19.04 -7.28 9.38
CA TYR A 276 -17.79 -6.95 10.08
C TYR A 276 -16.98 -5.95 9.26
N THR A 277 -16.41 -4.96 9.92
CA THR A 277 -15.52 -3.98 9.29
C THR A 277 -14.19 -3.93 10.02
N PHE A 278 -13.10 -3.76 9.28
CA PHE A 278 -11.77 -3.65 9.85
C PHE A 278 -11.11 -2.36 9.37
N ASP A 279 -10.37 -1.74 10.26
CA ASP A 279 -9.56 -0.57 9.95
C ASP A 279 -8.36 -0.93 9.05
N GLU A 280 -7.60 0.08 8.68
CA GLU A 280 -6.45 -0.07 7.79
C GLU A 280 -5.24 -0.77 8.44
N THR A 281 -5.26 -0.99 9.76
CA THR A 281 -4.17 -1.67 10.48
C THR A 281 -4.22 -3.19 10.27
N LYS A 282 -5.40 -3.72 9.93
CA LYS A 282 -5.55 -5.15 9.63
C LYS A 282 -5.06 -5.42 8.20
N ASP A 283 -4.17 -6.42 8.09
CA ASP A 283 -3.64 -6.83 6.80
C ASP A 283 -4.73 -7.43 5.92
N ILE A 284 -4.84 -6.94 4.70
CA ILE A 284 -5.81 -7.43 3.72
C ILE A 284 -5.62 -8.93 3.42
N ALA A 285 -4.38 -9.44 3.49
CA ALA A 285 -4.09 -10.84 3.27
C ALA A 285 -4.77 -11.76 4.31
N TRP A 286 -4.93 -11.30 5.55
CA TRP A 286 -5.70 -12.04 6.55
C TRP A 286 -7.17 -12.12 6.18
N LEU A 287 -7.72 -11.02 5.62
CA LEU A 287 -9.12 -10.99 5.17
C LEU A 287 -9.31 -11.91 3.98
N TYR A 288 -8.34 -12.00 3.08
CA TYR A 288 -8.37 -12.96 1.97
C TYR A 288 -8.39 -14.40 2.48
N LEU A 289 -7.45 -14.75 3.38
CA LEU A 289 -7.31 -16.11 3.92
C LEU A 289 -8.54 -16.62 4.65
N VAL A 290 -9.28 -15.74 5.35
CA VAL A 290 -10.46 -16.15 6.10
C VAL A 290 -11.74 -16.16 5.27
N SER A 291 -11.70 -15.62 4.04
CA SER A 291 -12.88 -15.47 3.19
C SER A 291 -13.04 -16.65 2.25
N ASP A 292 -14.26 -17.19 2.21
CA ASP A 292 -14.64 -18.28 1.31
C ASP A 292 -15.03 -17.75 -0.08
N MET A 293 -15.42 -16.47 -0.15
CA MET A 293 -15.84 -15.80 -1.38
C MET A 293 -15.47 -14.32 -1.36
N MET A 294 -15.19 -13.73 -2.52
CA MET A 294 -15.00 -12.30 -2.67
C MET A 294 -15.96 -11.69 -3.69
N ILE A 295 -16.58 -10.58 -3.30
CA ILE A 295 -17.36 -9.70 -4.17
C ILE A 295 -16.56 -8.39 -4.32
N THR A 296 -16.18 -8.07 -5.53
CA THR A 296 -15.49 -6.84 -5.87
C THR A 296 -15.92 -6.37 -7.27
N ASP A 297 -15.51 -5.18 -7.65
CA ASP A 297 -15.70 -4.66 -9.00
C ASP A 297 -14.34 -4.65 -9.78
N TYR A 298 -13.92 -3.57 -10.39
CA TYR A 298 -12.66 -3.46 -11.14
C TYR A 298 -11.45 -3.10 -10.24
N SER A 299 -11.27 -3.83 -9.17
CA SER A 299 -10.15 -3.68 -8.25
C SER A 299 -9.04 -4.69 -8.49
N SER A 300 -7.78 -4.28 -8.31
CA SER A 300 -6.63 -5.19 -8.39
C SER A 300 -6.61 -6.25 -7.28
N VAL A 301 -7.45 -6.13 -6.26
CA VAL A 301 -7.58 -7.12 -5.18
C VAL A 301 -7.99 -8.50 -5.68
N MET A 302 -8.73 -8.56 -6.81
CA MET A 302 -9.13 -9.83 -7.40
C MET A 302 -7.94 -10.71 -7.81
N PHE A 303 -6.85 -10.09 -8.28
CA PHE A 303 -5.66 -10.83 -8.70
C PHE A 303 -4.88 -11.39 -7.51
N ASP A 304 -4.86 -10.70 -6.38
CA ASP A 304 -4.24 -11.22 -5.16
C ASP A 304 -5.11 -12.34 -4.57
N TYR A 305 -6.42 -12.15 -4.52
CA TYR A 305 -7.36 -13.16 -3.99
C TYR A 305 -7.39 -14.44 -4.82
N SER A 306 -7.23 -14.36 -6.14
CA SER A 306 -7.22 -15.53 -7.03
C SER A 306 -6.07 -16.51 -6.78
N ILE A 307 -5.07 -16.14 -5.97
CA ILE A 307 -4.00 -17.04 -5.54
C ILE A 307 -4.52 -18.15 -4.62
N LEU A 308 -5.66 -17.93 -3.98
CA LEU A 308 -6.27 -18.87 -3.03
C LEU A 308 -7.15 -19.95 -3.70
N ASN A 309 -7.44 -19.81 -4.99
CA ASN A 309 -8.31 -20.71 -5.77
C ASN A 309 -7.52 -21.59 -6.72
#